data_a41d45de77763088496c46c511f2bac1
#
_entry.id   a41d45de77763088496c46c511f2bac1
#
_cell.length_a   1.000
_cell.length_b   1.000
_cell.length_c   1.000
_cell.angle_alpha   90.00
_cell.angle_beta   90.00
_cell.angle_gamma   90.00
#
_symmetry.space_group_name_H-M   'P 1'
#
loop_
_entity.id
_entity.type
_entity.pdbx_description
1 polymer ?
#
loop_
_entity_poly.entity_id
_entity_poly.type
_entity_poly.pdbx_seq_one_letter_code
_entity_poly.pdbx_strand_id
1 'polypeptide(L)'
;MSHDLAISRTFSGCFSFLKGRRRVYFAGDRYERADAPYGYVKSPEDNHKLVVDEFASQIVKRIFKEFLSGKSMYKIAEGLNCDGIDTPGVYIAMQVGGEKQLARYRKKKPLWNNVAIGRILGNEQYTGTMVYSRFKSENVGDKHAKALPENEWKRVENCHEAIISKADFEKVAAMRKGNTCASVKRKHETHCLTRKMICGNCGHRLSHTYAGRSKYYCANHYLDKTDGKCNISVLDADMESVVKKALQMMIDVLVDSRNVVDMQREKQEERLKQAKKHLSDMEHSRELIEKDLREAYESYKLGMTDKETYLEQRKTYEHVLACMQENIEKQKAAVSKMADVDVPEVAGLEMLEGQLKLTGLNREIVDAFVEEIVVYAKDRVEIKWKFRDEFGEVGKVEKDRTFGREYGNEVV
;
A
#
# COMPACT_ATOMS: atom_id res chain seq x y z
N MET A 1 -66.15 10.24 21.12
CA MET A 1 -65.48 9.53 22.17
C MET A 1 -64.46 8.68 21.45
N SER A 2 -63.38 9.25 20.99
CA SER A 2 -62.03 9.32 21.57
C SER A 2 -61.47 7.97 21.90
N HIS A 3 -60.65 7.44 20.95
CA HIS A 3 -59.37 6.80 21.17
C HIS A 3 -58.82 6.29 19.82
N ASP A 4 -58.16 7.16 19.11
CA ASP A 4 -57.24 6.74 18.06
C ASP A 4 -56.34 7.93 17.68
N LEU A 5 -55.33 8.14 18.48
CA LEU A 5 -54.24 9.06 18.14
C LEU A 5 -53.07 8.84 19.12
N ALA A 6 -52.28 7.84 18.90
CA ALA A 6 -50.91 7.79 19.44
C ALA A 6 -50.12 6.54 18.99
N ILE A 7 -49.78 6.41 17.73
CA ILE A 7 -48.57 5.63 17.34
C ILE A 7 -48.03 6.23 16.00
N SER A 8 -47.46 7.42 16.07
CA SER A 8 -46.69 7.91 14.94
C SER A 8 -45.65 8.98 15.36
N ARG A 9 -44.90 8.71 16.39
CA ARG A 9 -43.72 9.54 16.72
C ARG A 9 -42.76 8.74 17.56
N THR A 10 -41.90 7.91 16.98
CA THR A 10 -40.57 7.54 17.51
C THR A 10 -39.82 6.63 16.54
N PHE A 11 -39.39 7.15 15.40
CA PHE A 11 -38.31 6.56 14.64
C PHE A 11 -37.64 7.60 13.73
N SER A 12 -37.37 8.77 14.31
CA SER A 12 -36.60 9.82 13.61
C SER A 12 -35.34 10.18 14.40
N GLY A 13 -34.51 9.20 14.74
CA GLY A 13 -33.34 9.48 15.55
C GLY A 13 -32.31 8.39 15.54
N CYS A 14 -31.82 7.98 14.36
CA CYS A 14 -30.60 7.20 14.27
C CYS A 14 -29.96 7.26 12.85
N PHE A 15 -29.85 8.47 12.33
CA PHE A 15 -29.21 8.71 11.03
C PHE A 15 -27.97 9.59 11.17
N SER A 16 -27.01 9.19 11.96
CA SER A 16 -25.66 9.72 11.81
C SER A 16 -24.66 8.87 12.58
N PHE A 17 -23.83 8.21 11.92
CA PHE A 17 -22.65 7.45 12.29
C PHE A 17 -22.70 6.02 11.80
N LEU A 18 -22.39 5.83 10.54
CA LEU A 18 -21.63 4.66 10.04
C LEU A 18 -21.36 4.82 8.53
N LYS A 19 -20.36 5.63 8.16
CA LYS A 19 -19.74 5.56 6.84
C LYS A 19 -19.09 4.17 6.70
N GLY A 20 -19.68 3.28 5.89
CA GLY A 20 -18.95 2.12 5.42
C GLY A 20 -19.66 0.79 5.26
N ARG A 21 -20.92 0.59 5.68
CA ARG A 21 -21.61 -0.68 5.44
C ARG A 21 -23.08 -0.45 5.14
N ARG A 22 -23.46 -0.75 3.91
CA ARG A 22 -24.84 -0.66 3.43
C ARG A 22 -25.66 -1.77 4.10
N ARG A 23 -26.55 -1.39 5.03
CA ARG A 23 -27.58 -2.28 5.56
C ARG A 23 -28.71 -2.34 4.55
N VAL A 24 -29.10 -3.53 4.17
CA VAL A 24 -30.34 -3.76 3.42
C VAL A 24 -31.43 -3.99 4.45
N TYR A 25 -32.36 -3.06 4.58
CA TYR A 25 -33.54 -3.23 5.40
C TYR A 25 -34.67 -3.78 4.55
N PHE A 26 -35.51 -4.60 5.15
CA PHE A 26 -36.72 -5.08 4.50
C PHE A 26 -37.83 -4.05 4.67
N ALA A 27 -38.24 -3.42 3.60
CA ALA A 27 -39.32 -2.44 3.54
C ALA A 27 -40.30 -2.76 2.39
N GLY A 28 -40.84 -3.97 2.37
CA GLY A 28 -41.84 -4.38 1.38
C GLY A 28 -41.23 -4.53 -0.04
N ASP A 29 -41.89 -3.94 -1.01
CA ASP A 29 -41.59 -3.97 -2.45
C ASP A 29 -40.55 -2.92 -2.89
N ARG A 30 -40.03 -2.12 -1.96
CA ARG A 30 -39.08 -1.04 -2.25
C ARG A 30 -37.63 -1.51 -2.35
N TYR A 31 -36.91 -1.00 -3.36
CA TYR A 31 -35.47 -1.25 -3.54
C TYR A 31 -34.63 -0.30 -2.69
N GLU A 32 -33.95 -0.82 -1.67
CA GLU A 32 -33.17 0.00 -0.72
C GLU A 32 -31.66 -0.07 -0.89
N ARG A 33 -31.14 -0.82 -1.85
CA ARG A 33 -29.71 -0.83 -2.12
C ARG A 33 -29.27 0.50 -2.73
N ALA A 34 -28.05 0.92 -2.41
CA ALA A 34 -27.55 2.19 -2.92
C ALA A 34 -27.33 2.18 -4.45
N ASP A 35 -26.94 1.01 -5.04
CA ASP A 35 -26.73 0.88 -6.48
C ASP A 35 -27.71 -0.15 -7.05
N ALA A 36 -28.31 0.18 -8.19
CA ALA A 36 -29.14 -0.75 -8.98
C ALA A 36 -28.24 -1.90 -9.54
N PRO A 37 -28.78 -3.12 -9.74
CA PRO A 37 -28.08 -4.16 -10.46
C PRO A 37 -27.85 -3.75 -11.92
N TYR A 38 -26.77 -4.23 -12.54
CA TYR A 38 -26.49 -3.97 -13.95
C TYR A 38 -27.67 -4.42 -14.82
N GLY A 39 -28.11 -3.58 -15.74
CA GLY A 39 -29.34 -3.78 -16.50
C GLY A 39 -30.56 -3.00 -15.96
N TYR A 40 -30.42 -2.40 -14.79
CA TYR A 40 -31.42 -1.52 -14.19
C TYR A 40 -30.82 -0.21 -13.74
N VAL A 41 -31.64 0.82 -13.75
CA VAL A 41 -31.38 2.13 -13.14
C VAL A 41 -32.47 2.44 -12.12
N LYS A 42 -32.19 3.31 -11.18
CA LYS A 42 -33.21 3.83 -10.28
C LYS A 42 -34.09 4.84 -11.00
N SER A 43 -35.41 4.78 -10.78
CA SER A 43 -36.30 5.79 -11.32
C SER A 43 -35.92 7.20 -10.82
N PRO A 44 -35.93 8.21 -11.68
CA PRO A 44 -35.72 9.59 -11.28
C PRO A 44 -36.81 10.11 -10.29
N GLU A 45 -38.03 9.58 -10.40
CA GLU A 45 -39.17 9.97 -9.57
C GLU A 45 -39.19 9.26 -8.22
N ASP A 46 -38.73 8.01 -8.17
CA ASP A 46 -38.69 7.20 -6.96
C ASP A 46 -37.43 6.33 -6.92
N ASN A 47 -36.49 6.71 -6.09
CA ASN A 47 -35.21 5.98 -5.89
C ASN A 47 -35.37 4.52 -5.42
N HIS A 48 -36.57 4.11 -5.04
CA HIS A 48 -36.90 2.75 -4.61
C HIS A 48 -37.44 1.87 -5.74
N LYS A 49 -37.71 2.46 -6.92
CA LYS A 49 -38.16 1.71 -8.10
C LYS A 49 -37.01 1.47 -9.07
N LEU A 50 -36.93 0.25 -9.61
CA LEU A 50 -35.99 -0.12 -10.66
C LEU A 50 -36.67 0.03 -12.02
N VAL A 51 -35.99 0.70 -12.94
CA VAL A 51 -36.38 0.83 -14.36
C VAL A 51 -35.34 0.13 -15.20
N VAL A 52 -35.76 -0.51 -16.28
CA VAL A 52 -34.86 -1.21 -17.20
C VAL A 52 -33.96 -0.21 -17.95
N ASP A 53 -32.66 -0.45 -17.91
CA ASP A 53 -31.69 0.26 -18.74
C ASP A 53 -31.61 -0.41 -20.11
N GLU A 54 -31.93 0.29 -21.17
CA GLU A 54 -32.03 -0.28 -22.52
C GLU A 54 -30.71 -0.93 -22.97
N PHE A 55 -29.59 -0.25 -22.80
CA PHE A 55 -28.30 -0.76 -23.22
C PHE A 55 -27.83 -1.92 -22.34
N ALA A 56 -27.77 -1.73 -21.04
CA ALA A 56 -27.25 -2.73 -20.12
C ALA A 56 -28.14 -3.98 -20.06
N SER A 57 -29.48 -3.85 -20.26
CA SER A 57 -30.39 -4.98 -20.31
C SER A 57 -30.17 -5.87 -21.54
N GLN A 58 -29.80 -5.30 -22.69
CA GLN A 58 -29.45 -6.08 -23.87
C GLN A 58 -28.20 -6.94 -23.61
N ILE A 59 -27.23 -6.42 -22.91
CA ILE A 59 -26.02 -7.19 -22.53
C ILE A 59 -26.40 -8.32 -21.57
N VAL A 60 -27.28 -8.07 -20.59
CA VAL A 60 -27.81 -9.12 -19.71
C VAL A 60 -28.54 -10.19 -20.51
N LYS A 61 -29.44 -9.82 -21.41
CA LYS A 61 -30.15 -10.76 -22.32
C LYS A 61 -29.18 -11.59 -23.16
N ARG A 62 -28.14 -10.95 -23.72
CA ARG A 62 -27.07 -11.62 -24.46
C ARG A 62 -26.35 -12.67 -23.62
N ILE A 63 -25.94 -12.32 -22.39
CA ILE A 63 -25.26 -13.25 -21.49
C ILE A 63 -26.11 -14.49 -21.21
N PHE A 64 -27.41 -14.32 -20.93
CA PHE A 64 -28.33 -15.44 -20.72
C PHE A 64 -28.52 -16.29 -21.96
N LYS A 65 -28.73 -15.66 -23.12
CA LYS A 65 -28.88 -16.35 -24.41
C LYS A 65 -27.64 -17.17 -24.77
N GLU A 66 -26.47 -16.60 -24.66
CA GLU A 66 -25.21 -17.28 -24.95
C GLU A 66 -24.95 -18.44 -23.98
N PHE A 67 -25.28 -18.30 -22.71
CA PHE A 67 -25.16 -19.37 -21.73
C PHE A 67 -26.14 -20.51 -22.00
N LEU A 68 -27.39 -20.23 -22.35
CA LEU A 68 -28.40 -21.20 -22.74
C LEU A 68 -28.01 -21.92 -24.02
N SER A 69 -27.27 -21.30 -24.93
CA SER A 69 -26.71 -21.96 -26.13
C SER A 69 -25.52 -22.89 -25.84
N GLY A 70 -25.11 -23.05 -24.56
CA GLY A 70 -24.04 -23.94 -24.14
C GLY A 70 -22.65 -23.31 -24.10
N LYS A 71 -22.51 -21.98 -24.30
CA LYS A 71 -21.22 -21.32 -24.14
C LYS A 71 -20.81 -21.29 -22.66
N SER A 72 -19.54 -21.54 -22.38
CA SER A 72 -19.02 -21.42 -21.03
C SER A 72 -18.98 -19.95 -20.59
N MET A 73 -19.14 -19.68 -19.27
CA MET A 73 -19.04 -18.34 -18.70
C MET A 73 -17.72 -17.62 -19.09
N TYR A 74 -16.67 -18.39 -19.29
CA TYR A 74 -15.38 -17.91 -19.73
C TYR A 74 -15.42 -17.37 -21.17
N LYS A 75 -15.99 -18.13 -22.12
CA LYS A 75 -16.13 -17.71 -23.53
C LYS A 75 -17.08 -16.53 -23.69
N ILE A 76 -18.10 -16.42 -22.84
CA ILE A 76 -19.00 -15.25 -22.79
C ILE A 76 -18.21 -14.02 -22.37
N ALA A 77 -17.43 -14.11 -21.29
CA ALA A 77 -16.59 -13.01 -20.81
C ALA A 77 -15.56 -12.59 -21.87
N GLU A 78 -14.90 -13.54 -22.53
CA GLU A 78 -13.97 -13.29 -23.64
C GLU A 78 -14.65 -12.52 -24.79
N GLY A 79 -15.85 -12.94 -25.20
CA GLY A 79 -16.61 -12.25 -26.25
C GLY A 79 -16.96 -10.81 -25.90
N LEU A 80 -17.43 -10.56 -24.66
CA LEU A 80 -17.75 -9.22 -24.21
C LEU A 80 -16.50 -8.30 -24.13
N ASN A 81 -15.34 -8.86 -23.76
CA ASN A 81 -14.08 -8.13 -23.77
C ASN A 81 -13.60 -7.81 -25.20
N CYS A 82 -13.70 -8.76 -26.13
CA CYS A 82 -13.35 -8.54 -27.54
C CYS A 82 -14.23 -7.47 -28.18
N ASP A 83 -15.51 -7.41 -27.80
CA ASP A 83 -16.45 -6.40 -28.28
C ASP A 83 -16.27 -5.03 -27.58
N GLY A 84 -15.31 -4.91 -26.66
CA GLY A 84 -15.01 -3.68 -25.93
C GLY A 84 -16.09 -3.23 -24.95
N ILE A 85 -17.01 -4.12 -24.55
CA ILE A 85 -18.11 -3.79 -23.64
C ILE A 85 -17.60 -3.58 -22.23
N ASP A 86 -17.93 -2.45 -21.63
CA ASP A 86 -17.51 -2.10 -20.28
C ASP A 86 -18.15 -3.00 -19.22
N THR A 87 -17.36 -3.34 -18.20
CA THR A 87 -17.86 -4.12 -17.06
C THR A 87 -18.89 -3.32 -16.26
N PRO A 88 -19.80 -3.99 -15.51
CA PRO A 88 -20.83 -3.30 -14.72
C PRO A 88 -20.30 -2.18 -13.83
N GLY A 89 -19.12 -2.37 -13.23
CA GLY A 89 -18.53 -1.37 -12.36
C GLY A 89 -18.07 -0.10 -13.10
N VAL A 90 -17.51 -0.27 -14.31
CA VAL A 90 -17.09 0.87 -15.16
C VAL A 90 -18.33 1.59 -15.69
N TYR A 91 -19.29 0.84 -16.20
CA TYR A 91 -20.54 1.37 -16.77
C TYR A 91 -21.31 2.22 -15.74
N ILE A 92 -21.52 1.70 -14.53
CA ILE A 92 -22.20 2.43 -13.45
C ILE A 92 -21.39 3.66 -13.03
N ALA A 93 -20.06 3.57 -12.98
CA ALA A 93 -19.21 4.71 -12.63
C ALA A 93 -19.30 5.85 -13.67
N MET A 94 -19.48 5.50 -14.96
CA MET A 94 -19.69 6.48 -16.03
C MET A 94 -21.05 7.18 -15.89
N GLN A 95 -22.11 6.44 -15.55
CA GLN A 95 -23.45 7.00 -15.40
C GLN A 95 -23.59 7.89 -14.16
N VAL A 96 -23.05 7.49 -13.03
CA VAL A 96 -23.14 8.23 -11.76
C VAL A 96 -22.22 9.46 -11.74
N GLY A 97 -21.31 9.62 -12.72
CA GLY A 97 -20.59 10.85 -12.99
C GLY A 97 -19.55 11.28 -11.94
N GLY A 98 -19.07 10.38 -11.10
CA GLY A 98 -18.06 10.71 -10.09
C GLY A 98 -16.64 10.59 -10.63
N GLU A 99 -15.94 11.72 -10.82
CA GLU A 99 -14.51 11.73 -11.25
C GLU A 99 -13.62 10.83 -10.38
N LYS A 100 -13.89 10.77 -9.09
CA LYS A 100 -13.20 9.87 -8.13
C LYS A 100 -13.48 8.40 -8.40
N GLN A 101 -14.66 8.04 -8.90
CA GLN A 101 -14.99 6.65 -9.22
C GLN A 101 -14.36 6.23 -10.54
N LEU A 102 -14.36 7.10 -11.55
CA LEU A 102 -13.70 6.89 -12.83
C LEU A 102 -12.16 6.84 -12.69
N ALA A 103 -11.58 7.66 -11.83
CA ALA A 103 -10.12 7.65 -11.57
C ALA A 103 -9.62 6.26 -11.09
N ARG A 104 -10.47 5.49 -10.37
CA ARG A 104 -10.15 4.12 -9.97
C ARG A 104 -9.94 3.18 -11.16
N TYR A 105 -10.64 3.41 -12.27
CA TYR A 105 -10.59 2.58 -13.48
C TYR A 105 -9.65 3.10 -14.55
N ARG A 106 -9.17 4.37 -14.47
CA ARG A 106 -8.21 4.96 -15.41
C ARG A 106 -6.86 4.23 -15.42
N LYS A 107 -6.37 3.85 -14.24
CA LYS A 107 -5.08 3.13 -14.13
C LYS A 107 -5.18 1.66 -14.55
N LYS A 108 -6.38 1.06 -14.47
CA LYS A 108 -6.58 -0.37 -14.65
C LYS A 108 -8.03 -0.65 -15.04
N LYS A 109 -8.29 -0.77 -16.35
CA LYS A 109 -9.61 -1.12 -16.85
C LYS A 109 -9.92 -2.58 -16.47
N PRO A 110 -10.96 -2.86 -15.66
CA PRO A 110 -11.33 -4.22 -15.34
C PRO A 110 -11.94 -4.91 -16.55
N LEU A 111 -11.61 -6.19 -16.73
CA LEU A 111 -12.14 -7.05 -17.77
C LEU A 111 -13.29 -7.92 -17.23
N TRP A 112 -14.22 -8.27 -18.13
CA TRP A 112 -15.21 -9.30 -17.86
C TRP A 112 -14.51 -10.61 -17.53
N ASN A 113 -15.03 -11.34 -16.56
CA ASN A 113 -14.52 -12.62 -16.14
C ASN A 113 -15.67 -13.57 -15.75
N ASN A 114 -15.36 -14.84 -15.58
CA ASN A 114 -16.33 -15.86 -15.24
C ASN A 114 -17.09 -15.56 -13.94
N VAL A 115 -16.46 -14.88 -12.97
CA VAL A 115 -17.13 -14.51 -11.70
C VAL A 115 -18.18 -13.43 -11.93
N ALA A 116 -17.89 -12.43 -12.77
CA ALA A 116 -18.86 -11.38 -13.12
C ALA A 116 -20.06 -11.97 -13.87
N ILE A 117 -19.80 -12.81 -14.87
CA ILE A 117 -20.85 -13.53 -15.60
C ILE A 117 -21.67 -14.42 -14.64
N GLY A 118 -20.99 -15.18 -13.76
CA GLY A 118 -21.67 -16.05 -12.80
C GLY A 118 -22.55 -15.28 -11.79
N ARG A 119 -22.17 -14.04 -11.43
CA ARG A 119 -23.00 -13.16 -10.58
C ARG A 119 -24.26 -12.70 -11.31
N ILE A 120 -24.16 -12.37 -12.60
CA ILE A 120 -25.31 -11.99 -13.43
C ILE A 120 -26.25 -13.18 -13.58
N LEU A 121 -25.76 -14.33 -14.03
CA LEU A 121 -26.55 -15.55 -14.21
C LEU A 121 -27.18 -16.07 -12.91
N GLY A 122 -26.68 -15.68 -11.74
CA GLY A 122 -27.21 -16.09 -10.43
C GLY A 122 -28.08 -15.03 -9.75
N ASN A 123 -28.37 -13.92 -10.42
CA ASN A 123 -29.14 -12.85 -9.80
C ASN A 123 -30.62 -12.96 -10.18
N GLU A 124 -31.43 -13.43 -9.25
CA GLU A 124 -32.88 -13.63 -9.39
C GLU A 124 -33.64 -12.30 -9.65
N GLN A 125 -33.04 -11.14 -9.39
CA GLN A 125 -33.65 -9.83 -9.64
C GLN A 125 -33.96 -9.60 -11.14
N TYR A 126 -33.26 -10.28 -12.05
CA TYR A 126 -33.55 -10.17 -13.48
C TYR A 126 -34.92 -10.77 -13.89
N THR A 127 -35.54 -11.55 -13.03
CA THR A 127 -36.92 -12.08 -13.23
C THR A 127 -38.01 -11.18 -12.68
N GLY A 128 -37.70 -9.96 -12.25
CA GLY A 128 -38.64 -9.07 -11.58
C GLY A 128 -38.89 -9.37 -10.10
N THR A 129 -38.14 -10.34 -9.53
CA THR A 129 -38.26 -10.77 -8.15
C THR A 129 -37.23 -10.08 -7.26
N MET A 130 -37.67 -9.44 -6.20
CA MET A 130 -36.77 -8.86 -5.20
C MET A 130 -36.44 -9.88 -4.11
N VAL A 131 -35.14 -10.04 -3.78
CA VAL A 131 -34.69 -11.00 -2.78
C VAL A 131 -34.01 -10.27 -1.63
N TYR A 132 -34.54 -10.47 -0.43
CA TYR A 132 -34.08 -9.86 0.82
C TYR A 132 -33.55 -10.91 1.81
N SER A 133 -32.94 -10.44 2.89
CA SER A 133 -32.49 -11.28 4.01
C SER A 133 -31.55 -12.42 3.63
N ARG A 134 -30.65 -12.19 2.68
CA ARG A 134 -29.61 -13.19 2.31
C ARG A 134 -28.54 -13.36 3.40
N PHE A 135 -28.42 -12.38 4.28
CA PHE A 135 -27.41 -12.36 5.34
C PHE A 135 -28.04 -11.87 6.65
N LYS A 136 -27.63 -12.49 7.76
CA LYS A 136 -28.05 -12.11 9.11
C LYS A 136 -26.81 -11.73 9.94
N SER A 137 -26.86 -10.60 10.62
CA SER A 137 -25.90 -10.20 11.65
C SER A 137 -26.46 -10.60 13.00
N GLU A 138 -25.70 -11.27 13.85
CA GLU A 138 -26.15 -11.71 15.18
C GLU A 138 -26.22 -10.53 16.13
N ASN A 139 -25.26 -9.62 16.07
CA ASN A 139 -25.22 -8.41 16.89
C ASN A 139 -25.14 -7.14 16.08
N VAL A 140 -25.60 -6.04 16.67
CA VAL A 140 -25.46 -4.70 16.11
C VAL A 140 -23.98 -4.31 16.19
N GLY A 141 -23.33 -4.20 15.02
CA GLY A 141 -21.91 -3.85 14.94
C GLY A 141 -20.99 -4.98 14.47
N ASP A 142 -21.49 -6.20 14.34
CA ASP A 142 -20.70 -7.32 13.80
C ASP A 142 -20.14 -7.00 12.41
N LYS A 143 -18.85 -7.25 12.25
CA LYS A 143 -18.15 -7.04 10.98
C LYS A 143 -18.49 -8.10 9.93
N HIS A 144 -18.99 -9.24 10.33
CA HIS A 144 -19.30 -10.38 9.46
C HIS A 144 -20.72 -10.85 9.63
N ALA A 145 -21.55 -10.62 8.62
CA ALA A 145 -22.88 -11.19 8.55
C ALA A 145 -22.78 -12.63 8.03
N LYS A 146 -23.48 -13.55 8.66
CA LYS A 146 -23.60 -14.95 8.22
C LYS A 146 -24.58 -15.05 7.06
N ALA A 147 -24.25 -15.83 6.03
CA ALA A 147 -25.16 -16.11 4.94
C ALA A 147 -26.27 -17.03 5.44
N LEU A 148 -27.52 -16.67 5.15
CA LEU A 148 -28.67 -17.52 5.42
C LEU A 148 -28.86 -18.53 4.29
N PRO A 149 -29.41 -19.72 4.57
CA PRO A 149 -29.78 -20.69 3.56
C PRO A 149 -30.92 -20.14 2.69
N GLU A 150 -31.02 -20.60 1.45
CA GLU A 150 -31.94 -20.06 0.43
C GLU A 150 -33.43 -20.17 0.83
N ASN A 151 -33.80 -21.13 1.66
CA ASN A 151 -35.15 -21.30 2.21
C ASN A 151 -35.57 -20.20 3.19
N GLU A 152 -34.62 -19.50 3.79
CA GLU A 152 -34.88 -18.38 4.70
C GLU A 152 -34.91 -17.03 3.98
N TRP A 153 -34.60 -16.99 2.69
CA TRP A 153 -34.61 -15.74 1.93
C TRP A 153 -36.07 -15.29 1.70
N LYS A 154 -36.30 -14.00 1.89
CA LYS A 154 -37.60 -13.39 1.59
C LYS A 154 -37.62 -12.94 0.13
N ARG A 155 -38.64 -13.39 -0.60
CA ARG A 155 -38.86 -13.07 -2.03
C ARG A 155 -40.16 -12.30 -2.19
N VAL A 156 -40.11 -11.23 -2.97
CA VAL A 156 -41.27 -10.48 -3.41
C VAL A 156 -41.26 -10.45 -4.93
N GLU A 157 -42.30 -11.04 -5.54
CA GLU A 157 -42.42 -11.18 -6.98
C GLU A 157 -43.03 -9.92 -7.61
N ASN A 158 -42.77 -9.67 -8.89
CA ASN A 158 -43.33 -8.59 -9.71
C ASN A 158 -43.08 -7.18 -9.14
N CYS A 159 -41.93 -6.95 -8.49
CA CYS A 159 -41.58 -5.64 -7.96
C CYS A 159 -41.13 -4.66 -9.03
N HIS A 160 -40.65 -5.15 -10.17
CA HIS A 160 -40.12 -4.36 -11.28
C HIS A 160 -40.21 -5.17 -12.59
N GLU A 161 -40.02 -4.51 -13.72
CA GLU A 161 -40.02 -5.15 -15.02
C GLU A 161 -38.92 -6.20 -15.15
N ALA A 162 -39.26 -7.40 -15.61
CA ALA A 162 -38.33 -8.50 -15.81
C ALA A 162 -37.51 -8.34 -17.10
N ILE A 163 -36.20 -8.49 -17.01
CA ILE A 163 -35.31 -8.55 -18.19
C ILE A 163 -35.29 -9.96 -18.78
N ILE A 164 -35.37 -10.99 -17.94
CA ILE A 164 -35.29 -12.41 -18.30
C ILE A 164 -36.55 -13.13 -17.79
N SER A 165 -37.05 -14.07 -18.58
CA SER A 165 -38.17 -14.90 -18.16
C SER A 165 -37.79 -15.81 -16.99
N LYS A 166 -38.74 -16.10 -16.09
CA LYS A 166 -38.54 -17.00 -14.94
C LYS A 166 -38.11 -18.39 -15.41
N ALA A 167 -38.73 -18.88 -16.56
CA ALA A 167 -38.40 -20.16 -17.16
C ALA A 167 -36.93 -20.25 -17.64
N ASP A 168 -36.40 -19.19 -18.26
CA ASP A 168 -35.02 -19.18 -18.75
C ASP A 168 -34.04 -19.08 -17.57
N PHE A 169 -34.37 -18.32 -16.56
CA PHE A 169 -33.57 -18.25 -15.32
C PHE A 169 -33.47 -19.62 -14.63
N GLU A 170 -34.58 -20.36 -14.52
CA GLU A 170 -34.62 -21.71 -13.93
C GLU A 170 -33.78 -22.71 -14.77
N LYS A 171 -33.87 -22.66 -16.10
CA LYS A 171 -32.99 -23.47 -16.98
C LYS A 171 -31.50 -23.17 -16.73
N VAL A 172 -31.15 -21.90 -16.69
CA VAL A 172 -29.77 -21.47 -16.37
C VAL A 172 -29.32 -21.97 -15.01
N ALA A 173 -30.17 -21.86 -13.98
CA ALA A 173 -29.89 -22.35 -12.63
C ALA A 173 -29.66 -23.87 -12.61
N ALA A 174 -30.46 -24.66 -13.37
CA ALA A 174 -30.29 -26.10 -13.52
C ALA A 174 -28.94 -26.42 -14.19
N MET A 175 -28.64 -25.77 -15.34
CA MET A 175 -27.36 -25.97 -16.04
C MET A 175 -26.15 -25.64 -15.17
N ARG A 176 -26.22 -24.60 -14.33
CA ARG A 176 -25.14 -24.23 -13.40
C ARG A 176 -24.93 -25.26 -12.32
N LYS A 177 -26.01 -25.83 -11.74
CA LYS A 177 -25.91 -26.89 -10.71
C LYS A 177 -25.24 -28.16 -11.27
N GLY A 178 -25.53 -28.54 -12.55
CA GLY A 178 -24.88 -29.66 -13.20
C GLY A 178 -23.38 -29.49 -13.44
N ASN A 179 -22.92 -28.25 -13.58
CA ASN A 179 -21.52 -27.92 -13.85
C ASN A 179 -20.69 -27.67 -12.59
N THR A 180 -21.27 -27.72 -11.39
CA THR A 180 -20.53 -27.61 -10.14
C THR A 180 -19.91 -28.95 -9.78
N CYS A 181 -18.73 -29.27 -10.31
CA CYS A 181 -17.84 -30.24 -9.69
C CYS A 181 -17.54 -29.76 -8.26
N ALA A 182 -17.79 -30.64 -7.28
CA ALA A 182 -17.37 -30.40 -5.91
C ALA A 182 -15.84 -30.21 -5.89
N SER A 183 -15.40 -28.99 -5.94
CA SER A 183 -13.97 -28.70 -5.80
C SER A 183 -13.58 -29.04 -4.37
N VAL A 184 -12.85 -30.12 -4.19
CA VAL A 184 -12.18 -30.45 -2.95
C VAL A 184 -11.29 -29.23 -2.63
N LYS A 185 -11.65 -28.49 -1.60
CA LYS A 185 -10.83 -27.37 -1.11
C LYS A 185 -9.53 -27.95 -0.54
N ARG A 186 -8.55 -28.18 -1.39
CA ARG A 186 -7.20 -28.48 -0.92
C ARG A 186 -6.67 -27.23 -0.25
N LYS A 187 -6.34 -27.33 1.04
CA LYS A 187 -5.59 -26.30 1.74
C LYS A 187 -4.16 -26.32 1.17
N HIS A 188 -3.88 -25.48 0.21
CA HIS A 188 -2.51 -25.22 -0.21
C HIS A 188 -1.98 -24.07 0.63
N GLU A 189 -0.78 -24.23 1.14
CA GLU A 189 -0.06 -23.10 1.74
C GLU A 189 0.15 -22.04 0.66
N THR A 190 -0.10 -20.79 1.01
CA THR A 190 0.06 -19.68 0.07
C THR A 190 1.56 -19.44 -0.14
N HIS A 191 2.01 -19.51 -1.39
CA HIS A 191 3.41 -19.22 -1.74
C HIS A 191 3.82 -17.81 -1.28
N CYS A 192 5.10 -17.65 -0.85
CA CYS A 192 5.60 -16.41 -0.24
C CYS A 192 5.42 -15.16 -1.13
N LEU A 193 5.49 -15.28 -2.45
CA LEU A 193 5.32 -14.19 -3.42
C LEU A 193 3.85 -13.93 -3.83
N THR A 194 2.89 -14.71 -3.33
CA THR A 194 1.47 -14.53 -3.68
C THR A 194 0.98 -13.13 -3.31
N ARG A 195 0.25 -12.47 -4.22
CA ARG A 195 -0.26 -11.10 -4.14
C ARG A 195 0.77 -9.98 -4.32
N LYS A 196 2.06 -10.29 -4.38
CA LYS A 196 3.12 -9.30 -4.66
C LYS A 196 3.39 -9.14 -6.15
N MET A 197 3.12 -10.17 -6.96
CA MET A 197 3.45 -10.21 -8.37
C MET A 197 2.38 -9.54 -9.25
N ILE A 198 2.83 -8.66 -10.13
CA ILE A 198 1.99 -7.85 -11.03
C ILE A 198 2.47 -8.04 -12.47
N CYS A 199 1.52 -8.13 -13.40
CA CYS A 199 1.82 -8.13 -14.82
C CYS A 199 2.23 -6.73 -15.28
N GLY A 200 3.45 -6.57 -15.82
CA GLY A 200 3.95 -5.30 -16.32
C GLY A 200 3.19 -4.76 -17.54
N ASN A 201 2.52 -5.65 -18.30
CA ASN A 201 1.78 -5.25 -19.49
C ASN A 201 0.37 -4.74 -19.16
N CYS A 202 -0.38 -5.41 -18.27
CA CYS A 202 -1.77 -5.03 -17.97
C CYS A 202 -1.97 -4.52 -16.53
N GLY A 203 -0.92 -4.51 -15.71
CA GLY A 203 -0.98 -4.05 -14.32
C GLY A 203 -1.83 -4.91 -13.37
N HIS A 204 -2.33 -6.08 -13.79
CA HIS A 204 -3.10 -6.97 -12.92
C HIS A 204 -2.19 -7.92 -12.16
N ARG A 205 -2.63 -8.33 -10.97
CA ARG A 205 -1.92 -9.34 -10.18
C ARG A 205 -1.86 -10.66 -10.91
N LEU A 206 -0.70 -11.30 -10.89
CA LEU A 206 -0.54 -12.63 -11.45
C LEU A 206 -1.28 -13.65 -10.57
N SER A 207 -1.94 -14.59 -11.24
CA SER A 207 -2.59 -15.73 -10.59
C SER A 207 -1.59 -16.86 -10.40
N HIS A 208 -1.66 -17.53 -9.26
CA HIS A 208 -0.83 -18.68 -8.93
C HIS A 208 -1.56 -19.99 -9.20
N THR A 209 -0.89 -20.99 -9.73
CA THR A 209 -1.42 -22.34 -9.93
C THR A 209 -0.44 -23.38 -9.39
N TYR A 210 -1.02 -24.40 -8.73
CA TYR A 210 -0.29 -25.58 -8.23
C TYR A 210 -0.46 -26.80 -9.14
N ALA A 211 -1.22 -26.67 -10.25
CA ALA A 211 -1.45 -27.77 -11.18
C ALA A 211 -0.21 -27.99 -12.04
N GLY A 212 0.39 -29.16 -11.92
CA GLY A 212 1.63 -29.50 -12.62
C GLY A 212 2.84 -28.80 -12.02
N ARG A 213 3.59 -28.04 -12.84
CA ARG A 213 4.67 -27.17 -12.34
C ARG A 213 4.06 -25.91 -11.75
N SER A 214 4.33 -25.67 -10.48
CA SER A 214 3.88 -24.47 -9.76
C SER A 214 4.37 -23.20 -10.44
N LYS A 215 3.47 -22.28 -10.79
CA LYS A 215 3.79 -21.10 -11.58
C LYS A 215 2.84 -19.93 -11.35
N TYR A 216 3.34 -18.74 -11.63
CA TYR A 216 2.56 -17.52 -11.77
C TYR A 216 2.24 -17.24 -13.23
N TYR A 217 1.02 -16.79 -13.51
CA TYR A 217 0.58 -16.45 -14.87
C TYR A 217 -0.39 -15.27 -14.87
N CYS A 218 -0.43 -14.55 -15.99
CA CYS A 218 -1.40 -13.48 -16.17
C CYS A 218 -2.75 -14.07 -16.66
N ALA A 219 -3.78 -14.00 -15.80
CA ALA A 219 -5.11 -14.49 -16.15
C ALA A 219 -5.76 -13.69 -17.29
N ASN A 220 -5.35 -12.43 -17.50
CA ASN A 220 -5.88 -11.59 -18.56
C ASN A 220 -5.46 -12.04 -19.98
N HIS A 221 -4.36 -12.81 -20.10
CA HIS A 221 -3.99 -13.42 -21.36
C HIS A 221 -5.12 -14.24 -22.01
N TYR A 222 -5.93 -14.85 -21.15
CA TYR A 222 -7.06 -15.66 -21.62
C TYR A 222 -8.35 -14.86 -21.82
N LEU A 223 -8.47 -13.68 -21.18
CA LEU A 223 -9.69 -12.87 -21.20
C LEU A 223 -9.68 -11.79 -22.26
N ASP A 224 -8.49 -11.34 -22.68
CA ASP A 224 -8.30 -10.34 -23.72
C ASP A 224 -7.23 -10.80 -24.70
N LYS A 225 -7.68 -11.22 -25.88
CA LYS A 225 -6.79 -11.66 -26.97
C LYS A 225 -6.43 -10.52 -27.91
N THR A 226 -7.07 -9.37 -27.80
CA THR A 226 -6.89 -8.25 -28.73
C THR A 226 -5.49 -7.65 -28.65
N ASP A 227 -4.89 -7.61 -27.45
CA ASP A 227 -3.58 -6.99 -27.24
C ASP A 227 -2.39 -7.96 -27.30
N GLY A 228 -2.62 -9.27 -27.20
CA GLY A 228 -1.58 -10.32 -27.30
C GLY A 228 -0.41 -10.21 -26.32
N LYS A 229 -0.35 -9.13 -25.54
CA LYS A 229 0.82 -8.71 -24.74
C LYS A 229 0.94 -9.41 -23.40
N CYS A 230 -0.14 -9.99 -22.88
CA CYS A 230 -0.18 -10.55 -21.52
C CYS A 230 0.17 -12.05 -21.45
N ASN A 231 1.16 -12.53 -22.19
CA ASN A 231 1.57 -13.94 -22.16
C ASN A 231 2.65 -14.23 -21.10
N ILE A 232 2.46 -13.72 -19.89
CA ILE A 232 3.40 -13.94 -18.79
C ILE A 232 3.06 -15.26 -18.10
N SER A 233 4.05 -16.15 -18.03
CA SER A 233 4.01 -17.40 -17.26
C SER A 233 5.42 -17.70 -16.75
N VAL A 234 5.64 -17.63 -15.43
CA VAL A 234 6.94 -17.80 -14.77
C VAL A 234 6.82 -18.85 -13.66
N LEU A 235 7.86 -19.67 -13.50
CA LEU A 235 7.90 -20.69 -12.46
C LEU A 235 8.16 -20.05 -11.09
N ASP A 236 7.61 -20.65 -10.05
CA ASP A 236 7.82 -20.20 -8.66
C ASP A 236 9.29 -20.21 -8.28
N ALA A 237 9.98 -21.33 -8.59
CA ALA A 237 11.39 -21.51 -8.23
C ALA A 237 12.31 -20.47 -8.88
N ASP A 238 12.01 -20.10 -10.14
CA ASP A 238 12.79 -19.07 -10.84
C ASP A 238 12.61 -17.71 -10.17
N MET A 239 11.35 -17.35 -9.87
CA MET A 239 11.02 -16.08 -9.24
C MET A 239 11.54 -15.99 -7.80
N GLU A 240 11.47 -17.09 -7.05
CA GLU A 240 12.02 -17.16 -5.71
C GLU A 240 13.54 -16.95 -5.74
N SER A 241 14.24 -17.58 -6.69
CA SER A 241 15.69 -17.42 -6.88
C SER A 241 16.06 -15.97 -7.22
N VAL A 242 15.32 -15.33 -8.14
CA VAL A 242 15.56 -13.93 -8.53
C VAL A 242 15.34 -12.99 -7.36
N VAL A 243 14.20 -13.12 -6.67
CA VAL A 243 13.86 -12.27 -5.51
C VAL A 243 14.87 -12.48 -4.37
N LYS A 244 15.28 -13.72 -4.10
CA LYS A 244 16.28 -14.03 -3.08
C LYS A 244 17.62 -13.36 -3.39
N LYS A 245 18.11 -13.46 -4.64
CA LYS A 245 19.36 -12.81 -5.06
C LYS A 245 19.27 -11.29 -4.92
N ALA A 246 18.19 -10.70 -5.42
CA ALA A 246 17.99 -9.25 -5.33
C ALA A 246 17.90 -8.76 -3.88
N LEU A 247 17.22 -9.51 -2.99
CA LEU A 247 17.19 -9.23 -1.56
C LEU A 247 18.56 -9.33 -0.91
N GLN A 248 19.36 -10.36 -1.27
CA GLN A 248 20.71 -10.51 -0.73
C GLN A 248 21.60 -9.35 -1.15
N MET A 249 21.60 -8.96 -2.43
CA MET A 249 22.34 -7.78 -2.91
C MET A 249 21.91 -6.49 -2.18
N MET A 250 20.62 -6.31 -1.95
CA MET A 250 20.12 -5.17 -1.20
C MET A 250 20.60 -5.19 0.25
N ILE A 251 20.59 -6.35 0.91
CA ILE A 251 21.09 -6.50 2.29
C ILE A 251 22.58 -6.17 2.34
N ASP A 252 23.36 -6.65 1.37
CA ASP A 252 24.79 -6.39 1.31
C ASP A 252 25.06 -4.87 1.18
N VAL A 253 24.34 -4.17 0.31
CA VAL A 253 24.43 -2.69 0.18
C VAL A 253 24.04 -1.97 1.47
N LEU A 254 23.00 -2.44 2.19
CA LEU A 254 22.58 -1.86 3.47
C LEU A 254 23.65 -2.04 4.56
N VAL A 255 24.25 -3.22 4.63
CA VAL A 255 25.32 -3.53 5.57
C VAL A 255 26.55 -2.66 5.29
N ASP A 256 26.94 -2.52 4.02
CA ASP A 256 28.06 -1.65 3.63
C ASP A 256 27.78 -0.18 3.97
N SER A 257 26.56 0.30 3.72
CA SER A 257 26.15 1.67 4.07
C SER A 257 26.20 1.90 5.59
N ARG A 258 25.79 0.93 6.41
CA ARG A 258 25.90 0.99 7.87
C ARG A 258 27.34 1.10 8.31
N ASN A 259 28.22 0.25 7.78
CA ASN A 259 29.65 0.28 8.10
C ASN A 259 30.26 1.65 7.82
N VAL A 260 29.86 2.30 6.70
CA VAL A 260 30.33 3.65 6.37
C VAL A 260 29.82 4.68 7.37
N VAL A 261 28.54 4.62 7.75
CA VAL A 261 27.93 5.53 8.74
C VAL A 261 28.56 5.34 10.12
N ASP A 262 28.78 4.10 10.55
CA ASP A 262 29.42 3.81 11.84
C ASP A 262 30.87 4.32 11.87
N MET A 263 31.62 4.14 10.79
CA MET A 263 32.98 4.71 10.67
C MET A 263 32.97 6.25 10.69
N GLN A 264 31.96 6.89 10.10
CA GLN A 264 31.82 8.35 10.15
C GLN A 264 31.49 8.82 11.56
N ARG A 265 30.61 8.11 12.28
CA ARG A 265 30.26 8.39 13.67
C ARG A 265 31.48 8.28 14.58
N GLU A 266 32.24 7.20 14.47
CA GLU A 266 33.48 7.02 15.25
C GLU A 266 34.49 8.14 15.00
N LYS A 267 34.71 8.52 13.74
CA LYS A 267 35.60 9.65 13.37
C LYS A 267 35.12 10.97 13.93
N GLN A 268 33.83 11.20 13.96
CA GLN A 268 33.24 12.42 14.50
C GLN A 268 33.37 12.46 16.01
N GLU A 269 33.13 11.36 16.72
CA GLU A 269 33.32 11.24 18.16
C GLU A 269 34.80 11.48 18.57
N GLU A 270 35.74 10.91 17.80
CA GLU A 270 37.17 11.13 18.01
C GLU A 270 37.55 12.61 17.85
N ARG A 271 37.06 13.27 16.76
CA ARG A 271 37.29 14.71 16.53
C ARG A 271 36.69 15.56 17.64
N LEU A 272 35.49 15.25 18.09
CA LEU A 272 34.84 15.95 19.20
C LEU A 272 35.62 15.78 20.51
N LYS A 273 36.10 14.58 20.79
CA LYS A 273 36.95 14.29 21.96
C LYS A 273 38.25 15.08 21.93
N GLN A 274 38.94 15.13 20.79
CA GLN A 274 40.15 15.92 20.60
C GLN A 274 39.90 17.42 20.75
N ALA A 275 38.80 17.94 20.18
CA ALA A 275 38.42 19.34 20.29
C ALA A 275 38.09 19.74 21.75
N LYS A 276 37.40 18.88 22.50
CA LYS A 276 37.12 19.08 23.93
C LYS A 276 38.39 19.05 24.78
N LYS A 277 39.33 18.13 24.47
CA LYS A 277 40.62 18.10 25.15
C LYS A 277 41.41 19.37 24.90
N HIS A 278 41.49 19.81 23.63
CA HIS A 278 42.18 21.07 23.32
C HIS A 278 41.57 22.28 24.03
N LEU A 279 40.24 22.34 24.11
CA LEU A 279 39.56 23.40 24.89
C LEU A 279 39.95 23.37 26.37
N SER A 280 39.98 22.19 26.99
CA SER A 280 40.41 22.01 28.39
C SER A 280 41.86 22.45 28.60
N ASP A 281 42.75 22.12 27.67
CA ASP A 281 44.16 22.51 27.72
C ASP A 281 44.32 24.05 27.63
N MET A 282 43.51 24.72 26.80
CA MET A 282 43.48 26.18 26.67
C MET A 282 42.93 26.83 27.96
N GLU A 283 41.87 26.29 28.54
CA GLU A 283 41.29 26.78 29.80
C GLU A 283 42.32 26.65 30.97
N HIS A 284 43.01 25.53 31.04
CA HIS A 284 44.07 25.33 32.03
C HIS A 284 45.24 26.30 31.82
N SER A 285 45.66 26.53 30.58
CA SER A 285 46.71 27.50 30.26
C SER A 285 46.32 28.92 30.67
N ARG A 286 45.05 29.31 30.51
CA ARG A 286 44.52 30.60 30.98
C ARG A 286 44.62 30.71 32.52
N GLU A 287 44.23 29.65 33.27
CA GLU A 287 44.31 29.64 34.73
C GLU A 287 45.74 29.81 35.25
N LEU A 288 46.74 29.23 34.56
CA LEU A 288 48.16 29.39 34.90
C LEU A 288 48.60 30.86 34.74
N ILE A 289 48.22 31.52 33.65
CA ILE A 289 48.56 32.93 33.41
C ILE A 289 47.84 33.84 34.41
N GLU A 290 46.60 33.53 34.79
CA GLU A 290 45.91 34.26 35.87
C GLU A 290 46.60 34.09 37.21
N LYS A 291 47.21 32.93 37.48
CA LYS A 291 48.04 32.70 38.68
C LYS A 291 49.33 33.52 38.64
N ASP A 292 50.03 33.50 37.48
CA ASP A 292 51.25 34.27 37.28
C ASP A 292 51.02 35.80 37.48
N LEU A 293 49.86 36.29 36.97
CA LEU A 293 49.45 37.67 37.19
C LEU A 293 49.24 37.99 38.72
N ARG A 294 48.67 37.07 39.48
CA ARG A 294 48.50 37.21 40.94
C ARG A 294 49.84 37.19 41.64
N GLU A 295 50.73 36.26 41.26
CA GLU A 295 52.08 36.20 41.83
C GLU A 295 52.91 37.46 41.53
N ALA A 296 52.81 38.04 40.35
CA ALA A 296 53.42 39.30 40.00
C ALA A 296 52.88 40.46 40.85
N TYR A 297 51.57 40.46 41.14
CA TYR A 297 50.99 41.48 42.09
C TYR A 297 51.48 41.32 43.49
N GLU A 298 51.61 40.09 44.01
CA GLU A 298 52.12 39.79 45.31
C GLU A 298 53.59 40.23 45.48
N SER A 299 54.42 39.94 44.48
CA SER A 299 55.83 40.37 44.44
C SER A 299 55.98 41.90 44.47
N TYR A 300 55.09 42.61 43.73
CA TYR A 300 55.04 44.07 43.80
C TYR A 300 54.63 44.53 45.20
N LYS A 301 53.66 43.98 45.87
CA LYS A 301 53.21 44.30 47.21
C LYS A 301 54.28 44.07 48.28
N LEU A 302 55.10 43.04 48.09
CA LEU A 302 56.23 42.69 48.98
C LEU A 302 57.46 43.57 48.71
N GLY A 303 57.43 44.50 47.75
CA GLY A 303 58.52 45.37 47.39
C GLY A 303 59.69 44.71 46.67
N MET A 304 59.45 43.50 46.14
CA MET A 304 60.42 42.73 45.34
C MET A 304 60.53 43.19 43.89
N THR A 305 59.48 43.88 43.39
CA THR A 305 59.40 44.38 42.01
C THR A 305 59.01 45.88 42.06
N ASP A 306 59.62 46.69 41.20
CA ASP A 306 59.28 48.10 41.06
C ASP A 306 57.96 48.30 40.33
N LYS A 307 57.38 49.52 40.47
CA LYS A 307 56.05 49.82 39.92
C LYS A 307 56.01 49.80 38.42
N GLU A 308 57.04 50.24 37.71
CA GLU A 308 57.05 50.29 36.22
C GLU A 308 57.10 48.90 35.64
N THR A 309 57.96 48.04 36.10
CA THR A 309 58.07 46.62 35.67
C THR A 309 56.80 45.87 35.96
N TYR A 310 56.15 46.08 37.14
CA TYR A 310 54.84 45.46 37.39
C TYR A 310 53.77 45.93 36.41
N LEU A 311 53.69 47.20 36.06
CA LEU A 311 52.71 47.75 35.15
C LEU A 311 52.92 47.21 33.73
N GLU A 312 54.13 47.02 33.27
CA GLU A 312 54.44 46.36 31.97
C GLU A 312 54.04 44.87 31.95
N GLN A 313 54.44 44.15 33.00
CA GLN A 313 54.04 42.71 33.11
C GLN A 313 52.55 42.59 33.18
N ARG A 314 51.84 43.39 33.92
CA ARG A 314 50.39 43.41 34.03
C ARG A 314 49.75 43.66 32.67
N LYS A 315 50.18 44.66 31.92
CA LYS A 315 49.65 44.93 30.57
C LYS A 315 49.84 43.74 29.63
N THR A 316 50.99 43.07 29.69
CA THR A 316 51.29 41.91 28.88
C THR A 316 50.40 40.74 29.23
N TYR A 317 50.23 40.40 30.52
CA TYR A 317 49.34 39.34 30.96
C TYR A 317 47.85 39.62 30.62
N GLU A 318 47.38 40.86 30.86
CA GLU A 318 46.01 41.26 30.51
C GLU A 318 45.77 41.15 29.00
N HIS A 319 46.71 41.50 28.14
CA HIS A 319 46.60 41.32 26.69
C HIS A 319 46.56 39.85 26.31
N VAL A 320 47.43 39.02 26.85
CA VAL A 320 47.46 37.57 26.58
C VAL A 320 46.15 36.89 27.01
N LEU A 321 45.63 37.25 28.21
CA LEU A 321 44.37 36.74 28.73
C LEU A 321 43.18 37.12 27.84
N ALA A 322 43.13 38.34 27.32
CA ALA A 322 42.10 38.79 26.41
C ALA A 322 42.12 37.98 25.07
N CYS A 323 43.31 37.79 24.50
CA CYS A 323 43.48 36.96 23.30
C CYS A 323 43.10 35.48 23.55
N MET A 324 43.47 34.92 24.68
CA MET A 324 43.10 33.56 25.04
C MET A 324 41.60 33.40 25.25
N GLN A 325 40.97 34.36 25.90
CA GLN A 325 39.52 34.31 26.10
C GLN A 325 38.76 34.28 24.78
N GLU A 326 39.15 35.16 23.81
CA GLU A 326 38.55 35.17 22.48
C GLU A 326 38.72 33.81 21.75
N ASN A 327 39.92 33.21 21.88
CA ASN A 327 40.19 31.90 21.27
C ASN A 327 39.38 30.76 21.92
N ILE A 328 39.22 30.77 23.25
CA ILE A 328 38.40 29.81 23.99
C ILE A 328 36.94 29.91 23.57
N GLU A 329 36.40 31.13 23.40
CA GLU A 329 35.02 31.32 22.93
C GLU A 329 34.81 30.81 21.49
N LYS A 330 35.79 31.09 20.60
CA LYS A 330 35.75 30.52 19.23
C LYS A 330 35.78 28.98 19.24
N GLN A 331 36.62 28.41 20.08
CA GLN A 331 36.71 26.95 20.21
C GLN A 331 35.47 26.34 20.86
N LYS A 332 34.86 26.96 21.83
CA LYS A 332 33.56 26.55 22.42
C LYS A 332 32.46 26.53 21.37
N ALA A 333 32.38 27.57 20.54
CA ALA A 333 31.41 27.63 19.46
C ALA A 333 31.65 26.55 18.39
N ALA A 334 32.91 26.21 18.10
CA ALA A 334 33.30 25.16 17.19
C ALA A 334 32.89 23.77 17.75
N VAL A 335 33.16 23.51 19.03
CA VAL A 335 32.78 22.24 19.70
C VAL A 335 31.26 22.09 19.76
N SER A 336 30.49 23.16 20.03
CA SER A 336 29.03 23.11 20.00
C SER A 336 28.50 22.75 18.59
N LYS A 337 29.01 23.40 17.56
CA LYS A 337 28.63 23.08 16.17
C LYS A 337 28.96 21.64 15.77
N MET A 338 30.07 21.08 16.25
CA MET A 338 30.44 19.68 15.99
C MET A 338 29.53 18.69 16.73
N ALA A 339 29.00 19.08 17.90
CA ALA A 339 28.08 18.26 18.69
C ALA A 339 26.67 18.21 18.11
N ASP A 340 26.24 19.26 17.39
CA ASP A 340 24.89 19.38 16.79
C ASP A 340 24.77 18.74 15.42
N VAL A 341 25.81 18.10 14.90
CA VAL A 341 25.75 17.39 13.61
C VAL A 341 25.10 16.03 13.81
N ASP A 342 23.86 15.92 13.37
CA ASP A 342 23.09 14.67 13.39
C ASP A 342 23.61 13.73 12.29
N VAL A 343 24.07 12.55 12.66
CA VAL A 343 24.46 11.50 11.71
C VAL A 343 23.21 10.70 11.39
N PRO A 344 22.77 10.65 10.13
CA PRO A 344 21.53 9.97 9.76
C PRO A 344 21.57 8.50 10.20
N GLU A 345 20.50 8.08 10.86
CA GLU A 345 20.29 6.70 11.26
C GLU A 345 19.76 5.91 10.05
N VAL A 346 20.36 4.77 9.74
CA VAL A 346 19.89 3.92 8.64
C VAL A 346 18.68 3.14 9.15
N ALA A 347 17.48 3.64 8.86
CA ALA A 347 16.22 3.02 9.26
C ALA A 347 16.03 1.65 8.62
N GLY A 348 15.42 0.71 9.35
CA GLY A 348 15.06 -0.63 8.85
C GLY A 348 16.09 -1.73 9.09
N LEU A 349 17.26 -1.44 9.64
CA LEU A 349 18.29 -2.43 9.93
C LEU A 349 18.02 -3.27 11.18
N GLU A 350 17.18 -2.81 12.10
CA GLU A 350 16.79 -3.59 13.29
C GLU A 350 16.12 -4.92 12.94
N MET A 351 15.40 -4.98 11.80
CA MET A 351 14.81 -6.23 11.30
C MET A 351 15.83 -7.20 10.68
N LEU A 352 17.04 -6.74 10.40
CA LEU A 352 18.12 -7.53 9.77
C LEU A 352 19.12 -8.10 10.80
N GLU A 353 19.04 -7.71 12.07
CA GLU A 353 19.95 -8.16 13.16
C GLU A 353 19.80 -9.64 13.50
N GLY A 354 19.95 -10.51 12.56
CA GLY A 354 19.94 -11.96 12.71
C GLY A 354 19.93 -12.72 11.39
N GLN A 355 19.77 -12.03 10.27
CA GLN A 355 19.63 -12.67 8.95
C GLN A 355 20.60 -12.12 7.89
N LEU A 356 21.87 -11.98 8.22
CA LEU A 356 22.94 -11.58 7.29
C LEU A 356 23.09 -12.50 6.07
N LYS A 357 22.58 -13.74 6.15
CA LYS A 357 22.49 -14.66 5.00
C LYS A 357 21.10 -15.26 4.93
N LEU A 358 20.40 -14.98 3.83
CA LEU A 358 19.09 -15.57 3.55
C LEU A 358 19.25 -17.07 3.26
N THR A 359 18.88 -17.92 4.22
CA THR A 359 18.81 -19.37 4.02
C THR A 359 17.61 -19.77 3.17
N GLY A 360 16.50 -19.02 3.26
CA GLY A 360 15.26 -19.22 2.49
C GLY A 360 14.42 -17.95 2.39
N LEU A 361 13.51 -17.92 1.43
CA LEU A 361 12.55 -16.84 1.28
C LEU A 361 11.26 -17.20 2.03
N ASN A 362 10.89 -16.45 3.06
CA ASN A 362 9.62 -16.61 3.75
C ASN A 362 8.70 -15.41 3.49
N ARG A 363 7.43 -15.54 3.86
CA ARG A 363 6.41 -14.50 3.64
C ARG A 363 6.71 -13.22 4.42
N GLU A 364 7.23 -13.33 5.62
CA GLU A 364 7.51 -12.20 6.52
C GLU A 364 8.62 -11.32 5.93
N ILE A 365 9.69 -11.93 5.43
CA ILE A 365 10.79 -11.22 4.76
C ILE A 365 10.27 -10.50 3.50
N VAL A 366 9.50 -11.19 2.66
CA VAL A 366 8.93 -10.57 1.45
C VAL A 366 7.98 -9.42 1.81
N ASP A 367 7.16 -9.59 2.84
CA ASP A 367 6.23 -8.53 3.26
C ASP A 367 6.94 -7.34 3.92
N ALA A 368 8.10 -7.54 4.56
CA ALA A 368 8.91 -6.48 5.15
C ALA A 368 9.60 -5.61 4.08
N PHE A 369 10.24 -6.23 3.10
CA PHE A 369 11.13 -5.53 2.16
C PHE A 369 10.51 -5.22 0.80
N VAL A 370 9.64 -6.10 0.28
CA VAL A 370 9.10 -5.98 -1.07
C VAL A 370 7.72 -5.32 -1.07
N GLU A 371 7.56 -4.24 -1.82
CA GLU A 371 6.26 -3.62 -2.08
C GLU A 371 5.52 -4.39 -3.18
N GLU A 372 6.10 -4.45 -4.37
CA GLU A 372 5.55 -5.09 -5.56
C GLU A 372 6.66 -5.68 -6.44
N ILE A 373 6.33 -6.72 -7.18
CA ILE A 373 7.19 -7.35 -8.19
C ILE A 373 6.47 -7.25 -9.54
N VAL A 374 7.00 -6.44 -10.44
CA VAL A 374 6.42 -6.23 -11.77
C VAL A 374 7.13 -7.12 -12.77
N VAL A 375 6.39 -8.03 -13.40
CA VAL A 375 6.93 -8.99 -14.38
C VAL A 375 6.49 -8.57 -15.78
N TYR A 376 7.44 -8.26 -16.65
CA TYR A 376 7.18 -7.89 -18.05
C TYR A 376 7.38 -9.09 -18.99
N ALA A 377 8.39 -9.91 -18.71
CA ALA A 377 8.73 -11.13 -19.43
C ALA A 377 9.43 -12.11 -18.48
N LYS A 378 9.81 -13.30 -18.97
CA LYS A 378 10.52 -14.30 -18.14
C LYS A 378 11.88 -13.81 -17.65
N ASP A 379 12.52 -12.96 -18.44
CA ASP A 379 13.85 -12.40 -18.26
C ASP A 379 13.84 -10.93 -17.81
N ARG A 380 12.66 -10.33 -17.70
CA ARG A 380 12.52 -8.92 -17.33
C ARG A 380 11.56 -8.74 -16.16
N VAL A 381 12.14 -8.51 -14.99
CA VAL A 381 11.43 -8.35 -13.72
C VAL A 381 11.93 -7.07 -13.03
N GLU A 382 11.02 -6.28 -12.51
CA GLU A 382 11.30 -5.09 -11.71
C GLU A 382 10.78 -5.31 -10.29
N ILE A 383 11.64 -5.14 -9.28
CA ILE A 383 11.26 -5.26 -7.88
C ILE A 383 11.20 -3.86 -7.28
N LYS A 384 10.02 -3.50 -6.73
CA LYS A 384 9.83 -2.27 -5.99
C LYS A 384 10.01 -2.54 -4.50
N TRP A 385 10.96 -1.82 -3.90
CA TRP A 385 11.29 -1.92 -2.49
C TRP A 385 10.48 -0.92 -1.67
N LYS A 386 10.18 -1.25 -0.42
CA LYS A 386 9.44 -0.36 0.48
C LYS A 386 10.27 0.84 0.97
N PHE A 387 11.60 0.73 0.97
CA PHE A 387 12.53 1.72 1.53
C PHE A 387 13.17 2.65 0.50
N ARG A 388 12.55 2.86 -0.66
CA ARG A 388 13.13 3.59 -1.81
C ARG A 388 13.42 5.06 -1.53
N ASP A 389 12.70 5.70 -0.62
CA ASP A 389 12.79 7.15 -0.40
C ASP A 389 13.90 7.56 0.59
N GLU A 390 14.28 6.70 1.52
CA GLU A 390 15.30 7.00 2.52
C GLU A 390 16.74 6.97 1.97
N PHE A 391 16.98 6.22 0.89
CA PHE A 391 18.30 6.15 0.22
C PHE A 391 18.53 7.24 -0.84
N GLY A 392 17.49 7.92 -1.27
CA GLY A 392 17.56 9.03 -2.24
C GLY A 392 18.34 10.23 -1.73
N GLU A 393 18.45 10.43 -0.43
CA GLU A 393 19.16 11.55 0.18
C GLU A 393 20.62 11.24 0.51
N VAL A 394 20.96 10.01 0.88
CA VAL A 394 22.35 9.57 1.13
C VAL A 394 23.19 9.59 -0.15
N GLY A 395 22.59 9.34 -1.31
CA GLY A 395 23.26 9.43 -2.62
C GLY A 395 23.52 10.87 -3.13
N LYS A 396 23.00 11.89 -2.46
CA LYS A 396 23.25 13.30 -2.87
C LYS A 396 24.52 13.90 -2.29
N VAL A 397 25.14 13.29 -1.29
CA VAL A 397 26.36 13.82 -0.65
C VAL A 397 27.62 13.44 -1.41
N GLU A 398 27.62 12.48 -2.32
CA GLU A 398 28.80 12.04 -3.08
C GLU A 398 28.76 12.34 -4.58
N LYS A 399 28.05 13.37 -5.03
CA LYS A 399 28.06 13.73 -6.47
C LYS A 399 29.29 14.49 -6.96
N ASP A 400 30.36 14.55 -6.17
CA ASP A 400 31.58 15.28 -6.59
C ASP A 400 32.83 14.44 -6.83
N ARG A 401 32.76 13.11 -6.89
CA ARG A 401 33.85 12.28 -7.47
C ARG A 401 33.31 11.00 -8.10
N THR A 402 33.20 10.98 -9.41
CA THR A 402 33.42 9.86 -10.33
C THR A 402 32.96 8.47 -9.87
N PHE A 403 31.66 8.26 -9.78
CA PHE A 403 31.01 6.96 -10.06
C PHE A 403 29.69 7.27 -10.76
N GLY A 404 29.82 7.73 -11.99
CA GLY A 404 28.70 7.86 -12.89
C GLY A 404 28.42 6.51 -13.53
N ARG A 405 27.14 6.18 -13.58
CA ARG A 405 26.54 5.14 -14.42
C ARG A 405 26.91 3.73 -14.04
N GLU A 406 26.04 3.09 -13.23
CA GLU A 406 25.54 1.74 -13.55
C GLU A 406 24.57 1.12 -12.53
N TYR A 407 24.06 1.82 -11.50
CA TYR A 407 23.11 1.21 -10.53
C TYR A 407 21.78 1.93 -10.39
N GLY A 408 21.25 2.40 -11.49
CA GLY A 408 19.86 2.84 -11.60
C GLY A 408 19.17 2.05 -12.69
N ASN A 409 18.30 1.10 -12.37
CA ASN A 409 17.57 0.22 -13.29
C ASN A 409 18.39 -0.95 -13.85
N GLU A 410 18.84 -1.87 -13.05
CA GLU A 410 19.16 -3.19 -13.57
C GLU A 410 17.87 -3.98 -13.82
N VAL A 411 17.60 -4.13 -15.10
CA VAL A 411 16.72 -5.10 -15.73
C VAL A 411 17.52 -6.42 -15.73
N VAL A 412 17.11 -7.38 -14.93
CA VAL A 412 17.59 -8.78 -15.02
C VAL A 412 16.58 -9.62 -15.77
#